data_b94ae1ef3c39eb5233acdff82a70c58d
#
_entry.id   b94ae1ef3c39eb5233acdff82a70c58d
#
_cell.length_a   1.000
_cell.length_b   1.000
_cell.length_c   1.000
_cell.angle_alpha   90.00
_cell.angle_beta   90.00
_cell.angle_gamma   90.00
#
_symmetry.space_group_name_H-M   'P 1'
#
loop_
_entity.id
_entity.type
_entity.pdbx_description
1 polymer ?
#
loop_
_entity_poly.entity_id
_entity_poly.type
_entity_poly.pdbx_seq_one_letter_code
_entity_poly.pdbx_strand_id
1 'polypeptide(L)'
;FLMKDMDRAVERIERAVANNEMIMVYGDYDVDGTTAVALVYKFLKQIGHKNLVFYIPDRYNDGYGISVKGIDFAARKGVTLAIALDCGIKAVEKVVYAKEKGVDFIICDHHLPAEEIPAAVAVLDPKRNDCNYPFNELSGCGVGFKLVQAYAQKHGIPVREIEHLLDL
;
A
#
# COMPACT_ATOMS: atom_id res chain seq x y z
N PHE A 1 -7.28 -12.20 -9.53
CA PHE A 1 -5.88 -12.13 -9.15
C PHE A 1 -5.52 -13.24 -8.16
N LEU A 2 -4.29 -13.78 -8.30
CA LEU A 2 -3.85 -14.92 -7.48
C LEU A 2 -3.30 -14.49 -6.11
N MET A 3 -2.89 -13.22 -5.95
CA MET A 3 -2.37 -12.74 -4.68
C MET A 3 -3.50 -12.58 -3.67
N LYS A 4 -3.31 -13.13 -2.50
CA LYS A 4 -4.28 -13.07 -1.38
C LYS A 4 -4.68 -11.62 -1.08
N ASP A 5 -5.94 -11.39 -0.77
CA ASP A 5 -6.54 -10.10 -0.45
C ASP A 5 -6.54 -9.04 -1.58
N MET A 6 -6.08 -9.36 -2.80
CA MET A 6 -6.01 -8.38 -3.89
C MET A 6 -7.38 -7.75 -4.21
N ASP A 7 -8.44 -8.55 -4.25
CA ASP A 7 -9.79 -8.06 -4.54
C ASP A 7 -10.25 -7.06 -3.47
N ARG A 8 -9.99 -7.35 -2.19
CA ARG A 8 -10.30 -6.46 -1.07
C ARG A 8 -9.53 -5.14 -1.14
N ALA A 9 -8.25 -5.21 -1.55
CA ALA A 9 -7.42 -4.02 -1.73
C ALA A 9 -7.99 -3.12 -2.83
N VAL A 10 -8.30 -3.70 -4.00
CA VAL A 10 -8.87 -2.96 -5.12
C VAL A 10 -10.22 -2.35 -4.76
N GLU A 11 -11.12 -3.11 -4.14
CA GLU A 11 -12.44 -2.61 -3.69
C GLU A 11 -12.31 -1.47 -2.68
N ARG A 12 -11.35 -1.51 -1.76
CA ARG A 12 -11.12 -0.43 -0.80
C ARG A 12 -10.61 0.84 -1.49
N ILE A 13 -9.74 0.71 -2.49
CA ILE A 13 -9.27 1.85 -3.28
C ILE A 13 -10.42 2.42 -4.10
N GLU A 14 -11.23 1.59 -4.78
CA GLU A 14 -12.41 2.03 -5.53
C GLU A 14 -13.34 2.87 -4.65
N ARG A 15 -13.64 2.38 -3.45
CA ARG A 15 -14.46 3.12 -2.48
C ARG A 15 -13.86 4.47 -2.12
N ALA A 16 -12.54 4.51 -1.85
CA ALA A 16 -11.86 5.75 -1.52
C ALA A 16 -11.88 6.75 -2.67
N VAL A 17 -11.64 6.30 -3.90
CA VAL A 17 -11.70 7.14 -5.10
C VAL A 17 -13.11 7.67 -5.35
N ALA A 18 -14.12 6.81 -5.28
CA ALA A 18 -15.53 7.18 -5.49
C ALA A 18 -16.03 8.20 -4.48
N ASN A 19 -15.60 8.10 -3.23
CA ASN A 19 -15.97 9.00 -2.13
C ASN A 19 -15.03 10.21 -2.00
N ASN A 20 -14.03 10.33 -2.88
CA ASN A 20 -13.00 11.38 -2.82
C ASN A 20 -12.30 11.46 -1.44
N GLU A 21 -12.04 10.29 -0.84
CA GLU A 21 -11.37 10.18 0.46
C GLU A 21 -9.91 10.65 0.39
N MET A 22 -9.35 11.13 1.50
CA MET A 22 -7.91 11.42 1.59
C MET A 22 -7.13 10.11 1.67
N ILE A 23 -6.32 9.81 0.66
CA ILE A 23 -5.45 8.63 0.60
C ILE A 23 -4.01 9.04 0.91
N MET A 24 -3.36 8.29 1.79
CA MET A 24 -1.92 8.40 2.03
C MET A 24 -1.18 7.23 1.38
N VAL A 25 -0.17 7.54 0.57
CA VAL A 25 0.80 6.55 0.08
C VAL A 25 1.99 6.57 1.03
N TYR A 26 2.16 5.49 1.77
CA TYR A 26 3.19 5.32 2.80
C TYR A 26 4.25 4.35 2.28
N GLY A 27 5.53 4.61 2.46
CA GLY A 27 6.57 3.65 2.07
C GLY A 27 7.74 3.65 3.02
N ASP A 28 8.64 2.70 2.85
CA ASP A 28 9.93 2.72 3.54
C ASP A 28 10.86 3.80 2.93
N TYR A 29 11.95 4.09 3.61
CA TYR A 29 12.90 5.16 3.24
C TYR A 29 13.98 4.72 2.25
N ASP A 30 14.08 3.44 1.94
CA ASP A 30 15.05 2.90 0.98
C ASP A 30 14.60 3.05 -0.49
N VAL A 31 15.39 2.54 -1.42
CA VAL A 31 15.10 2.66 -2.86
C VAL A 31 13.83 1.92 -3.25
N ASP A 32 13.59 0.71 -2.71
CA ASP A 32 12.40 -0.07 -3.04
C ASP A 32 11.13 0.63 -2.53
N GLY A 33 11.13 1.07 -1.25
CA GLY A 33 10.00 1.78 -0.65
C GLY A 33 9.72 3.13 -1.32
N THR A 34 10.73 3.95 -1.57
CA THR A 34 10.55 5.28 -2.21
C THR A 34 10.08 5.16 -3.66
N THR A 35 10.60 4.17 -4.41
CA THR A 35 10.15 3.89 -5.77
C THR A 35 8.71 3.40 -5.80
N ALA A 36 8.35 2.49 -4.88
CA ALA A 36 6.98 2.00 -4.73
C ALA A 36 5.98 3.15 -4.42
N VAL A 37 6.37 4.09 -3.53
CA VAL A 37 5.57 5.29 -3.25
C VAL A 37 5.37 6.12 -4.50
N ALA A 38 6.44 6.40 -5.24
CA ALA A 38 6.37 7.19 -6.47
C ALA A 38 5.44 6.54 -7.50
N LEU A 39 5.53 5.21 -7.67
CA LEU A 39 4.72 4.43 -8.59
C LEU A 39 3.23 4.52 -8.25
N VAL A 40 2.84 4.16 -7.03
CA VAL A 40 1.43 4.14 -6.63
C VAL A 40 0.85 5.56 -6.57
N TYR A 41 1.62 6.53 -6.10
CA TYR A 41 1.20 7.94 -6.08
C TYR A 41 0.93 8.49 -7.48
N LYS A 42 1.84 8.23 -8.44
CA LYS A 42 1.66 8.62 -9.85
C LYS A 42 0.42 7.96 -10.45
N PHE A 43 0.22 6.67 -10.20
CA PHE A 43 -0.95 5.97 -10.69
C PHE A 43 -2.26 6.56 -10.16
N LEU A 44 -2.37 6.80 -8.85
CA LEU A 44 -3.57 7.41 -8.27
C LEU A 44 -3.86 8.80 -8.85
N LYS A 45 -2.83 9.60 -9.11
CA LYS A 45 -2.98 10.88 -9.83
C LYS A 45 -3.43 10.68 -11.27
N GLN A 46 -2.89 9.70 -11.97
CA GLN A 46 -3.25 9.40 -13.36
C GLN A 46 -4.71 9.01 -13.52
N ILE A 47 -5.29 8.26 -12.56
CA ILE A 47 -6.73 7.95 -12.56
C ILE A 47 -7.61 9.11 -12.06
N GLY A 48 -7.03 10.29 -11.85
CA GLY A 48 -7.75 11.53 -11.51
C GLY A 48 -7.98 11.76 -10.02
N HIS A 49 -7.48 10.91 -9.13
CA HIS A 49 -7.63 11.13 -7.68
C HIS A 49 -6.70 12.25 -7.21
N LYS A 50 -7.26 13.27 -6.53
CA LYS A 50 -6.51 14.48 -6.15
C LYS A 50 -6.23 14.58 -4.65
N ASN A 51 -7.05 13.94 -3.82
CA ASN A 51 -6.91 13.97 -2.37
C ASN A 51 -5.84 12.98 -1.90
N LEU A 52 -4.58 13.31 -2.19
CA LEU A 52 -3.42 12.47 -1.96
C LEU A 52 -2.37 13.17 -1.11
N VAL A 53 -1.81 12.43 -0.18
CA VAL A 53 -0.57 12.77 0.53
C VAL A 53 0.37 11.57 0.45
N PHE A 54 1.65 11.79 0.69
CA PHE A 54 2.60 10.70 0.88
C PHE A 54 3.34 10.88 2.20
N TYR A 55 3.88 9.79 2.72
CA TYR A 55 4.70 9.78 3.91
C TYR A 55 5.84 8.77 3.75
N ILE A 56 7.06 9.25 3.91
CA ILE A 56 8.26 8.42 3.98
C ILE A 56 8.87 8.67 5.35
N PRO A 57 9.03 7.63 6.20
CA PRO A 57 9.55 7.81 7.55
C PRO A 57 11.00 8.27 7.54
N ASP A 58 11.35 9.12 8.48
CA ASP A 58 12.73 9.50 8.73
C ASP A 58 13.46 8.36 9.45
N ARG A 59 14.56 7.88 8.86
CA ARG A 59 15.33 6.73 9.36
C ARG A 59 15.73 6.87 10.83
N TYR A 60 16.06 8.09 11.26
CA TYR A 60 16.58 8.36 12.61
C TYR A 60 15.48 8.66 13.62
N ASN A 61 14.39 9.28 13.18
CA ASN A 61 13.33 9.77 14.05
C ASN A 61 12.11 8.85 14.14
N ASP A 62 11.82 8.10 13.08
CA ASP A 62 10.61 7.27 12.98
C ASP A 62 10.94 5.77 13.05
N GLY A 63 12.17 5.40 12.69
CA GLY A 63 12.59 4.00 12.56
C GLY A 63 12.10 3.37 11.27
N TYR A 64 12.20 2.04 11.20
CA TYR A 64 11.79 1.24 10.05
C TYR A 64 10.28 0.96 10.06
N GLY A 65 9.67 0.99 8.88
CA GLY A 65 8.31 0.53 8.67
C GLY A 65 7.23 1.51 9.16
N ILE A 66 6.03 1.00 9.43
CA ILE A 66 4.90 1.82 9.89
C ILE A 66 5.18 2.38 11.28
N SER A 67 5.13 3.70 11.43
CA SER A 67 5.41 4.41 12.68
C SER A 67 4.14 5.05 13.27
N VAL A 68 4.12 5.21 14.59
CA VAL A 68 3.04 5.96 15.30
C VAL A 68 2.96 7.39 14.78
N LYS A 69 4.12 8.04 14.56
CA LYS A 69 4.15 9.40 13.99
C LYS A 69 3.50 9.50 12.62
N GLY A 70 3.75 8.50 11.74
CA GLY A 70 3.13 8.42 10.42
C GLY A 70 1.61 8.23 10.52
N ILE A 71 1.13 7.42 11.47
CA ILE A 71 -0.31 7.23 11.72
C ILE A 71 -0.93 8.53 12.27
N ASP A 72 -0.28 9.19 13.22
CA ASP A 72 -0.75 10.47 13.75
C ASP A 72 -0.74 11.57 12.69
N PHE A 73 0.26 11.57 11.79
CA PHE A 73 0.26 12.45 10.63
C PHE A 73 -0.96 12.18 9.73
N ALA A 74 -1.23 10.92 9.42
CA ALA A 74 -2.39 10.52 8.63
C ALA A 74 -3.70 11.01 9.26
N ALA A 75 -3.91 10.75 10.55
CA ALA A 75 -5.09 11.19 11.27
C ALA A 75 -5.28 12.72 11.26
N ARG A 76 -4.20 13.48 11.50
CA ARG A 76 -4.24 14.97 11.43
C ARG A 76 -4.56 15.50 10.04
N LYS A 77 -4.19 14.76 8.98
CA LYS A 77 -4.49 15.13 7.58
C LYS A 77 -5.87 14.67 7.10
N GLY A 78 -6.64 14.00 7.95
CA GLY A 78 -7.94 13.45 7.57
C GLY A 78 -7.85 12.25 6.62
N VAL A 79 -6.71 11.55 6.63
CA VAL A 79 -6.52 10.31 5.85
C VAL A 79 -7.45 9.23 6.39
N THR A 80 -8.17 8.57 5.51
CA THR A 80 -9.03 7.43 5.83
C THR A 80 -8.48 6.12 5.28
N LEU A 81 -7.58 6.20 4.30
CA LEU A 81 -6.89 5.05 3.71
C LEU A 81 -5.40 5.32 3.58
N ALA A 82 -4.57 4.47 4.15
CA ALA A 82 -3.14 4.42 3.93
C ALA A 82 -2.77 3.15 3.13
N ILE A 83 -1.98 3.32 2.08
CA ILE A 83 -1.40 2.22 1.30
C ILE A 83 0.08 2.16 1.69
N ALA A 84 0.43 1.17 2.52
CA ALA A 84 1.81 0.93 2.95
C ALA A 84 2.52 0.04 1.93
N LEU A 85 3.69 0.49 1.48
CA LEU A 85 4.49 -0.13 0.43
C LEU A 85 5.86 -0.49 1.00
N ASP A 86 6.32 -1.70 0.71
CA ASP A 86 7.62 -2.23 1.13
C ASP A 86 7.78 -2.30 2.66
N CYS A 87 6.68 -2.30 3.40
CA CYS A 87 6.68 -2.40 4.84
C CYS A 87 5.30 -2.77 5.38
N GLY A 88 5.27 -3.22 6.63
CA GLY A 88 4.02 -3.33 7.37
C GLY A 88 3.59 -4.75 7.69
N ILE A 89 4.16 -5.79 7.09
CA ILE A 89 3.75 -7.20 7.33
C ILE A 89 3.87 -7.63 8.81
N LYS A 90 4.68 -6.94 9.60
CA LYS A 90 4.86 -7.19 11.04
C LYS A 90 4.22 -6.12 11.93
N ALA A 91 3.47 -5.18 11.36
CA ALA A 91 2.98 -4.01 12.06
C ALA A 91 1.61 -4.23 12.75
N VAL A 92 1.44 -5.36 13.46
CA VAL A 92 0.16 -5.77 14.07
C VAL A 92 -0.43 -4.68 14.96
N GLU A 93 0.30 -4.27 16.00
CA GLU A 93 -0.16 -3.24 16.96
C GLU A 93 -0.36 -1.87 16.30
N LYS A 94 0.48 -1.53 15.29
CA LYS A 94 0.37 -0.26 14.57
C LYS A 94 -0.91 -0.17 13.74
N VAL A 95 -1.31 -1.28 13.12
CA VAL A 95 -2.57 -1.36 12.36
C VAL A 95 -3.77 -1.25 13.29
N VAL A 96 -3.73 -1.87 14.48
CA VAL A 96 -4.77 -1.69 15.50
C VAL A 96 -4.89 -0.22 15.90
N TYR A 97 -3.76 0.42 16.22
CA TYR A 97 -3.73 1.85 16.56
C TYR A 97 -4.26 2.74 15.43
N ALA A 98 -3.89 2.45 14.19
CA ALA A 98 -4.39 3.19 13.04
C ALA A 98 -5.91 3.09 12.90
N LYS A 99 -6.46 1.89 13.13
CA LYS A 99 -7.90 1.66 13.10
C LYS A 99 -8.65 2.47 14.18
N GLU A 100 -8.08 2.59 15.39
CA GLU A 100 -8.62 3.45 16.45
C GLU A 100 -8.63 4.93 16.05
N LYS A 101 -7.70 5.35 15.17
CA LYS A 101 -7.63 6.70 14.61
C LYS A 101 -8.50 6.89 13.35
N GLY A 102 -9.24 5.87 12.92
CA GLY A 102 -10.07 5.93 11.73
C GLY A 102 -9.30 5.79 10.41
N VAL A 103 -8.08 5.26 10.45
CA VAL A 103 -7.23 5.05 9.27
C VAL A 103 -7.18 3.57 8.92
N ASP A 104 -7.76 3.20 7.79
CA ASP A 104 -7.63 1.87 7.19
C ASP A 104 -6.24 1.70 6.56
N PHE A 105 -5.68 0.48 6.61
CA PHE A 105 -4.46 0.14 5.91
C PHE A 105 -4.68 -0.91 4.83
N ILE A 106 -4.02 -0.72 3.68
CA ILE A 106 -3.65 -1.77 2.72
C ILE A 106 -2.14 -1.91 2.82
N ILE A 107 -1.67 -3.13 3.07
CA ILE A 107 -0.24 -3.43 3.17
C ILE A 107 0.20 -4.14 1.89
N CYS A 108 1.24 -3.64 1.24
CA CYS A 108 1.91 -4.21 0.08
C CYS A 108 3.38 -4.46 0.46
N ASP A 109 3.67 -5.66 0.90
CA ASP A 109 4.99 -6.01 1.46
C ASP A 109 5.52 -7.30 0.82
N HIS A 110 6.81 -7.58 1.02
CA HIS A 110 7.47 -8.78 0.53
C HIS A 110 8.42 -9.41 1.58
N HIS A 111 8.47 -8.83 2.76
CA HIS A 111 9.26 -9.37 3.87
C HIS A 111 8.62 -10.63 4.45
N LEU A 112 9.42 -11.46 5.13
CA LEU A 112 8.89 -12.66 5.78
C LEU A 112 7.88 -12.27 6.86
N PRO A 113 6.65 -12.83 6.79
CA PRO A 113 5.64 -12.60 7.81
C PRO A 113 6.07 -13.12 9.19
N ALA A 114 5.49 -12.55 10.24
CA ALA A 114 5.50 -13.13 11.58
C ALA A 114 4.38 -14.19 11.71
N GLU A 115 4.21 -14.76 12.91
CA GLU A 115 3.10 -15.69 13.18
C GLU A 115 1.73 -15.01 13.00
N GLU A 116 1.63 -13.75 13.39
CA GLU A 116 0.41 -12.96 13.27
C GLU A 116 0.50 -11.99 12.11
N ILE A 117 -0.54 -11.97 11.29
CA ILE A 117 -0.70 -11.04 10.17
C ILE A 117 -1.51 -9.82 10.65
N PRO A 118 -1.09 -8.57 10.34
CA PRO A 118 -1.83 -7.39 10.72
C PRO A 118 -3.29 -7.41 10.24
N ALA A 119 -4.23 -7.01 11.11
CA ALA A 119 -5.66 -6.95 10.81
C ALA A 119 -6.01 -5.72 9.93
N ALA A 120 -5.23 -5.50 8.87
CA ALA A 120 -5.48 -4.49 7.85
C ALA A 120 -6.67 -4.86 6.95
N VAL A 121 -7.18 -3.91 6.17
CA VAL A 121 -8.25 -4.19 5.18
C VAL A 121 -7.77 -5.23 4.17
N ALA A 122 -6.54 -5.12 3.74
CA ALA A 122 -5.89 -6.09 2.85
C ALA A 122 -4.39 -6.17 3.15
N VAL A 123 -3.82 -7.37 3.03
CA VAL A 123 -2.38 -7.61 3.17
C VAL A 123 -1.90 -8.38 1.96
N LEU A 124 -1.26 -7.66 1.04
CA LEU A 124 -0.67 -8.20 -0.19
C LEU A 124 0.80 -8.55 0.09
N ASP A 125 1.06 -9.82 0.27
CA ASP A 125 2.41 -10.33 0.46
C ASP A 125 2.48 -11.76 -0.11
N PRO A 126 3.31 -11.99 -1.14
CA PRO A 126 3.42 -13.29 -1.77
C PRO A 126 4.07 -14.36 -0.88
N LYS A 127 4.76 -13.96 0.23
CA LYS A 127 5.42 -14.88 1.17
C LYS A 127 4.53 -15.33 2.31
N ARG A 128 3.27 -14.88 2.37
CA ARG A 128 2.31 -15.38 3.36
C ARG A 128 2.01 -16.86 3.13
N ASN A 129 1.90 -17.62 4.20
CA ASN A 129 1.62 -19.07 4.14
C ASN A 129 0.25 -19.39 3.51
N ASP A 130 -0.70 -18.44 3.54
CA ASP A 130 -2.05 -18.58 2.97
C ASP A 130 -2.18 -17.91 1.59
N CYS A 131 -1.06 -17.51 0.96
CA CYS A 131 -1.01 -16.90 -0.36
C CYS A 131 -0.49 -17.90 -1.39
N ASN A 132 -1.27 -18.13 -2.46
CA ASN A 132 -0.92 -19.03 -3.55
C ASN A 132 -0.35 -18.29 -4.77
N TYR A 133 0.22 -17.11 -4.57
CA TYR A 133 0.87 -16.38 -5.66
C TYR A 133 2.12 -17.12 -6.13
N PRO A 134 2.29 -17.38 -7.45
CA PRO A 134 3.29 -18.34 -7.95
C PRO A 134 4.74 -17.84 -7.87
N PHE A 135 4.97 -16.54 -7.61
CA PHE A 135 6.30 -15.95 -7.54
C PHE A 135 6.44 -15.11 -6.26
N ASN A 136 7.17 -15.64 -5.28
CA ASN A 136 7.32 -15.04 -3.95
C ASN A 136 8.50 -14.09 -3.79
N GLU A 137 9.30 -13.86 -4.86
CA GLU A 137 10.49 -13.01 -4.84
C GLU A 137 10.25 -11.62 -5.49
N LEU A 138 9.01 -11.14 -5.46
CA LEU A 138 8.72 -9.75 -5.82
C LEU A 138 9.40 -8.81 -4.83
N SER A 139 9.89 -7.65 -5.31
CA SER A 139 10.26 -6.53 -4.44
C SER A 139 9.00 -5.83 -3.89
N GLY A 140 9.16 -4.95 -2.90
CA GLY A 140 8.04 -4.14 -2.39
C GLY A 140 7.40 -3.28 -3.49
N CYS A 141 8.22 -2.69 -4.36
CA CYS A 141 7.76 -1.97 -5.55
C CYS A 141 7.00 -2.90 -6.52
N GLY A 142 7.50 -4.14 -6.72
CA GLY A 142 6.83 -5.15 -7.53
C GLY A 142 5.45 -5.51 -7.01
N VAL A 143 5.27 -5.64 -5.68
CA VAL A 143 3.95 -5.86 -5.07
C VAL A 143 3.04 -4.65 -5.29
N GLY A 144 3.55 -3.43 -5.11
CA GLY A 144 2.83 -2.19 -5.41
C GLY A 144 2.39 -2.12 -6.87
N PHE A 145 3.25 -2.52 -7.82
CA PHE A 145 2.89 -2.60 -9.24
C PHE A 145 1.79 -3.64 -9.49
N LYS A 146 1.80 -4.78 -8.80
CA LYS A 146 0.71 -5.77 -8.91
C LYS A 146 -0.63 -5.22 -8.45
N LEU A 147 -0.65 -4.40 -7.42
CA LEU A 147 -1.87 -3.69 -6.99
C LEU A 147 -2.37 -2.73 -8.09
N VAL A 148 -1.48 -1.93 -8.67
CA VAL A 148 -1.80 -1.03 -9.80
C VAL A 148 -2.33 -1.84 -11.00
N GLN A 149 -1.67 -2.93 -11.35
CA GLN A 149 -2.07 -3.82 -12.45
C GLN A 149 -3.46 -4.43 -12.21
N ALA A 150 -3.76 -4.83 -10.97
CA ALA A 150 -5.06 -5.37 -10.60
C ALA A 150 -6.18 -4.35 -10.75
N TYR A 151 -5.96 -3.14 -10.24
CA TYR A 151 -6.90 -2.03 -10.40
C TYR A 151 -7.13 -1.69 -11.88
N ALA A 152 -6.04 -1.52 -12.63
CA ALA A 152 -6.09 -1.21 -14.06
C ALA A 152 -6.87 -2.26 -14.85
N GLN A 153 -6.61 -3.55 -14.62
CA GLN A 153 -7.32 -4.64 -15.28
C GLN A 153 -8.81 -4.63 -14.97
N LYS A 154 -9.19 -4.42 -13.71
CA LYS A 154 -10.61 -4.36 -13.30
C LYS A 154 -11.36 -3.19 -13.96
N HIS A 155 -10.67 -2.09 -14.20
CA HIS A 155 -11.24 -0.88 -14.82
C HIS A 155 -11.02 -0.78 -16.34
N GLY A 156 -10.49 -1.83 -16.98
CA GLY A 156 -10.25 -1.83 -18.43
C GLY A 156 -9.16 -0.84 -18.87
N ILE A 157 -8.29 -0.40 -17.96
CA ILE A 157 -7.13 0.46 -18.30
C ILE A 157 -6.08 -0.41 -19.00
N PRO A 158 -5.69 -0.09 -20.26
CA PRO A 158 -4.72 -0.86 -20.99
C PRO A 158 -3.34 -0.89 -20.33
N VAL A 159 -2.62 -2.01 -20.42
CA VAL A 159 -1.27 -2.15 -19.85
C VAL A 159 -0.33 -1.05 -20.31
N ARG A 160 -0.38 -0.64 -21.58
CA ARG A 160 0.42 0.47 -22.13
C ARG A 160 0.29 1.81 -21.38
N GLU A 161 -0.83 1.99 -20.67
CA GLU A 161 -1.06 3.20 -19.87
C GLU A 161 -0.42 3.15 -18.49
N ILE A 162 0.05 1.98 -18.05
CA ILE A 162 0.72 1.79 -16.76
C ILE A 162 2.17 1.28 -16.91
N GLU A 163 2.58 0.79 -18.09
CA GLU A 163 3.94 0.23 -18.29
C GLU A 163 5.06 1.25 -18.07
N HIS A 164 4.80 2.54 -18.31
CA HIS A 164 5.76 3.61 -18.02
C HIS A 164 6.08 3.77 -16.52
N LEU A 165 5.30 3.16 -15.65
CA LEU A 165 5.57 3.11 -14.21
C LEU A 165 6.66 2.08 -13.85
N LEU A 166 7.04 1.21 -14.80
CA LEU A 166 8.13 0.25 -14.63
C LEU A 166 9.53 0.87 -14.83
N ASP A 167 9.58 2.11 -15.33
CA ASP A 167 10.83 2.87 -15.53
C ASP A 167 11.26 3.65 -14.27
N LEU A 168 10.62 3.43 -13.13
CA LEU A 168 10.86 4.10 -11.85
C LEU A 168 11.90 3.38 -10.99
#